data_27a943460f6401f7c5eaa1a4d12eac67
#
_entry.id   27a943460f6401f7c5eaa1a4d12eac67
#
_cell.length_a   1.000
_cell.length_b   1.000
_cell.length_c   1.000
_cell.angle_alpha   90.00
_cell.angle_beta   90.00
_cell.angle_gamma   90.00
#
_symmetry.space_group_name_H-M   'P 1'
#
loop_
_entity.id
_entity.type
_entity.pdbx_description
1 polymer ?
#
loop_
_entity_poly.entity_id
_entity_poly.type
_entity_poly.pdbx_seq_one_letter_code
_entity_poly.pdbx_strand_id
1 'polypeptide(L)'
;MNVTSGQPPMARGRWTDVYDLGGGRILKRYRDKGAEPIAAFEAAVLVHARAHGVPVPEVFEVKGGDLVLESIDGPTMLQHLTRHPRSMSHHARTLAELHDIVHIVPAPDGLQRPFGPGDALLHLDLHPDNVILSRSGPVLIDWQGAVAGPAAADVAHTWLLIRTSVVPGPILQRAVGSVGQRLFARTFLAHVDAAAAASELPVVAARRLQDSTLLEAEATRIRRLLKARG
;
A
#
# COMPACT_ATOMS: atom_id res chain seq x y z
N MET A 1 22.37 -14.38 -3.75
CA MET A 1 22.68 -14.42 -2.30
C MET A 1 21.84 -15.53 -1.69
N ASN A 2 22.43 -16.41 -0.90
CA ASN A 2 21.68 -17.53 -0.32
C ASN A 2 21.17 -17.14 1.06
N VAL A 3 19.86 -17.07 1.22
CA VAL A 3 19.25 -17.20 2.55
C VAL A 3 19.74 -18.55 3.09
N THR A 4 20.33 -18.56 4.27
CA THR A 4 20.79 -19.81 4.89
C THR A 4 19.59 -20.75 5.04
N SER A 5 19.72 -21.98 4.59
CA SER A 5 18.66 -22.98 4.65
C SER A 5 18.20 -23.10 6.11
N GLY A 6 16.94 -22.71 6.39
CA GLY A 6 16.37 -22.74 7.75
C GLY A 6 16.22 -21.37 8.44
N GLN A 7 16.67 -20.26 7.85
CA GLN A 7 16.44 -18.93 8.44
C GLN A 7 14.93 -18.59 8.38
N PRO A 8 14.26 -18.28 9.51
CA PRO A 8 12.88 -17.84 9.48
C PRO A 8 12.78 -16.45 8.84
N PRO A 9 11.72 -16.14 8.10
CA PRO A 9 11.50 -14.80 7.59
C PRO A 9 11.27 -13.80 8.72
N MET A 10 11.80 -12.59 8.59
CA MET A 10 11.57 -11.50 9.52
C MET A 10 10.14 -10.95 9.43
N ALA A 11 9.51 -11.07 8.25
CA ALA A 11 8.13 -10.71 8.02
C ALA A 11 7.50 -11.64 6.96
N ARG A 12 6.19 -11.84 7.08
CA ARG A 12 5.41 -12.62 6.11
C ARG A 12 4.24 -11.77 5.61
N GLY A 13 4.27 -11.49 4.32
CA GLY A 13 3.15 -10.91 3.60
C GLY A 13 2.18 -12.00 3.10
N ARG A 14 1.14 -11.57 2.39
CA ARG A 14 0.16 -12.50 1.79
C ARG A 14 0.82 -13.43 0.77
N TRP A 15 1.71 -12.91 -0.06
CA TRP A 15 2.35 -13.63 -1.19
C TRP A 15 3.87 -13.73 -1.08
N THR A 16 4.46 -13.04 -0.10
CA THR A 16 5.90 -12.88 0.02
C THR A 16 6.40 -13.19 1.42
N ASP A 17 7.64 -13.69 1.48
CA ASP A 17 8.42 -13.78 2.70
C ASP A 17 9.58 -12.79 2.62
N VAL A 18 9.87 -12.10 3.71
CA VAL A 18 10.95 -11.13 3.80
C VAL A 18 12.03 -11.63 4.74
N TYR A 19 13.27 -11.62 4.29
CA TYR A 19 14.43 -12.10 5.04
C TYR A 19 15.46 -10.97 5.19
N ASP A 20 16.08 -10.87 6.36
CA ASP A 20 17.23 -9.98 6.55
C ASP A 20 18.48 -10.64 5.94
N LEU A 21 19.17 -9.93 5.05
CA LEU A 21 20.44 -10.35 4.47
C LEU A 21 21.65 -9.72 5.18
N GLY A 22 21.40 -8.85 6.16
CA GLY A 22 22.44 -8.03 6.75
C GLY A 22 22.96 -6.91 5.83
N GLY A 23 23.82 -6.07 6.34
CA GLY A 23 24.42 -5.00 5.54
C GLY A 23 23.42 -3.99 4.97
N GLY A 24 22.30 -3.76 5.63
CA GLY A 24 21.25 -2.85 5.18
C GLY A 24 20.42 -3.37 4.00
N ARG A 25 20.32 -4.68 3.81
CA ARG A 25 19.60 -5.32 2.71
C ARG A 25 18.60 -6.34 3.21
N ILE A 26 17.47 -6.43 2.51
CA ILE A 26 16.46 -7.48 2.69
C ILE A 26 16.25 -8.24 1.38
N LEU A 27 15.81 -9.49 1.51
CA LEU A 27 15.30 -10.30 0.40
C LEU A 27 13.79 -10.39 0.55
N LYS A 28 13.04 -9.88 -0.42
CA LYS A 28 11.61 -10.12 -0.61
C LYS A 28 11.46 -11.27 -1.60
N ARG A 29 10.95 -12.40 -1.13
CA ARG A 29 10.76 -13.63 -1.92
C ARG A 29 9.29 -13.86 -2.17
N TYR A 30 8.89 -13.93 -3.41
CA TYR A 30 7.56 -14.35 -3.81
C TYR A 30 7.46 -15.88 -3.71
N ARG A 31 6.38 -16.37 -3.04
CA ARG A 31 6.23 -17.81 -2.76
C ARG A 31 5.74 -18.62 -3.94
N ASP A 32 5.01 -18.00 -4.86
CA ASP A 32 4.42 -18.70 -5.99
C ASP A 32 5.46 -19.01 -7.06
N LYS A 33 5.38 -20.23 -7.59
CA LYS A 33 6.18 -20.62 -8.77
C LYS A 33 5.68 -19.81 -9.98
N GLY A 34 6.59 -19.13 -10.67
CA GLY A 34 6.24 -18.25 -11.79
C GLY A 34 5.97 -16.80 -11.39
N ALA A 35 6.37 -16.39 -10.19
CA ALA A 35 6.26 -15.00 -9.73
C ALA A 35 7.37 -14.08 -10.26
N GLU A 36 8.26 -14.60 -11.12
CA GLU A 36 9.35 -13.80 -11.74
C GLU A 36 8.84 -12.53 -12.43
N PRO A 37 7.74 -12.54 -13.21
CA PRO A 37 7.22 -11.32 -13.81
C PRO A 37 6.74 -10.29 -12.76
N ILE A 38 6.23 -10.76 -11.61
CA ILE A 38 5.75 -9.89 -10.53
C ILE A 38 6.94 -9.21 -9.84
N ALA A 39 7.99 -9.96 -9.53
CA ALA A 39 9.19 -9.42 -8.92
C ALA A 39 9.89 -8.42 -9.85
N ALA A 40 10.01 -8.76 -11.13
CA ALA A 40 10.60 -7.88 -12.15
C ALA A 40 9.76 -6.60 -12.33
N PHE A 41 8.43 -6.73 -12.33
CA PHE A 41 7.50 -5.61 -12.42
C PHE A 41 7.66 -4.67 -11.22
N GLU A 42 7.60 -5.19 -9.99
CA GLU A 42 7.77 -4.38 -8.78
C GLU A 42 9.11 -3.66 -8.77
N ALA A 43 10.19 -4.35 -9.16
CA ALA A 43 11.51 -3.73 -9.26
C ALA A 43 11.54 -2.58 -10.26
N ALA A 44 10.96 -2.76 -11.45
CA ALA A 44 10.91 -1.72 -12.47
C ALA A 44 10.13 -0.48 -11.98
N VAL A 45 9.00 -0.68 -11.30
CA VAL A 45 8.22 0.40 -10.70
C VAL A 45 9.00 1.13 -9.60
N LEU A 46 9.67 0.39 -8.69
CA LEU A 46 10.50 0.98 -7.64
C LEU A 46 11.63 1.83 -8.22
N VAL A 47 12.35 1.33 -9.23
CA VAL A 47 13.42 2.06 -9.91
C VAL A 47 12.88 3.33 -10.55
N HIS A 48 11.74 3.24 -11.24
CA HIS A 48 11.09 4.39 -11.86
C HIS A 48 10.64 5.43 -10.83
N ALA A 49 9.93 5.01 -9.79
CA ALA A 49 9.45 5.88 -8.71
C ALA A 49 10.61 6.61 -8.01
N ARG A 50 11.70 5.87 -7.68
CA ARG A 50 12.90 6.44 -7.06
C ARG A 50 13.57 7.49 -7.95
N ALA A 51 13.67 7.23 -9.26
CA ALA A 51 14.25 8.16 -10.22
C ALA A 51 13.47 9.48 -10.31
N HIS A 52 12.19 9.47 -9.93
CA HIS A 52 11.32 10.66 -9.88
C HIS A 52 11.16 11.24 -8.47
N GLY A 53 11.98 10.80 -7.50
CA GLY A 53 12.01 11.38 -6.16
C GLY A 53 10.96 10.81 -5.18
N VAL A 54 10.24 9.76 -5.54
CA VAL A 54 9.36 9.05 -4.61
C VAL A 54 10.22 8.33 -3.55
N PRO A 55 9.93 8.46 -2.26
CA PRO A 55 10.68 7.79 -1.22
C PRO A 55 10.35 6.28 -1.17
N VAL A 56 11.13 5.49 -1.86
CA VAL A 56 11.02 4.03 -1.96
C VAL A 56 12.36 3.37 -1.69
N PRO A 57 12.41 2.09 -1.29
CA PRO A 57 13.65 1.34 -1.12
C PRO A 57 14.45 1.27 -2.43
N GLU A 58 15.77 1.27 -2.32
CA GLU A 58 16.65 0.97 -3.45
C GLU A 58 16.54 -0.51 -3.84
N VAL A 59 16.53 -0.76 -5.15
CA VAL A 59 16.57 -2.12 -5.72
C VAL A 59 18.02 -2.47 -6.02
N PHE A 60 18.55 -3.53 -5.40
CA PHE A 60 19.91 -3.99 -5.63
C PHE A 60 19.98 -5.13 -6.64
N GLU A 61 19.04 -6.08 -6.58
CA GLU A 61 19.06 -7.27 -7.43
C GLU A 61 17.65 -7.81 -7.63
N VAL A 62 17.37 -8.35 -8.82
CA VAL A 62 16.18 -9.15 -9.14
C VAL A 62 16.61 -10.45 -9.75
N LYS A 63 16.17 -11.58 -9.19
CA LYS A 63 16.50 -12.91 -9.71
C LYS A 63 15.35 -13.88 -9.47
N GLY A 64 14.72 -14.31 -10.57
CA GLY A 64 13.51 -15.11 -10.45
C GLY A 64 12.44 -14.38 -9.65
N GLY A 65 11.83 -15.05 -8.68
CA GLY A 65 10.87 -14.47 -7.75
C GLY A 65 11.49 -13.75 -6.55
N ASP A 66 12.80 -13.51 -6.54
CA ASP A 66 13.55 -12.87 -5.46
C ASP A 66 13.89 -11.42 -5.83
N LEU A 67 13.63 -10.51 -4.88
CA LEU A 67 13.91 -9.09 -5.00
C LEU A 67 14.76 -8.64 -3.80
N VAL A 68 15.99 -8.18 -4.05
CA VAL A 68 16.89 -7.64 -3.03
C VAL A 68 16.72 -6.13 -2.96
N LEU A 69 16.29 -5.65 -1.80
CA LEU A 69 15.95 -4.27 -1.53
C LEU A 69 16.77 -3.69 -0.38
N GLU A 70 16.82 -2.37 -0.32
CA GLU A 70 17.27 -1.64 0.86
C GLU A 70 16.41 -1.99 2.07
N SER A 71 17.06 -2.29 3.18
CA SER A 71 16.39 -2.49 4.48
C SER A 71 16.08 -1.13 5.09
N ILE A 72 14.81 -0.82 5.25
CA ILE A 72 14.37 0.43 5.86
C ILE A 72 14.12 0.20 7.35
N ASP A 73 14.88 0.88 8.20
CA ASP A 73 14.74 0.80 9.65
C ASP A 73 13.64 1.75 10.14
N GLY A 74 12.68 1.19 10.86
CA GLY A 74 11.56 1.93 11.44
C GLY A 74 10.27 1.08 11.57
N PRO A 75 9.31 1.56 12.37
CA PRO A 75 7.99 0.95 12.42
C PRO A 75 7.17 1.32 11.18
N THR A 76 6.17 0.50 10.81
CA THR A 76 5.15 0.98 9.89
C THR A 76 4.33 2.12 10.51
N MET A 77 3.73 2.96 9.68
CA MET A 77 2.84 4.03 10.14
C MET A 77 1.67 3.43 10.95
N LEU A 78 1.16 2.26 10.57
CA LEU A 78 0.11 1.56 11.31
C LEU A 78 0.58 1.11 12.70
N GLN A 79 1.78 0.55 12.81
CA GLN A 79 2.37 0.17 14.10
C GLN A 79 2.58 1.39 14.99
N HIS A 80 3.04 2.50 14.41
CA HIS A 80 3.21 3.75 15.15
C HIS A 80 1.86 4.32 15.61
N LEU A 81 0.84 4.36 14.75
CA LEU A 81 -0.52 4.79 15.10
C LEU A 81 -1.13 3.98 16.24
N THR A 82 -0.87 2.68 16.26
CA THR A 82 -1.38 1.79 17.31
C THR A 82 -0.77 2.12 18.67
N ARG A 83 0.51 2.50 18.70
CA ARG A 83 1.23 2.88 19.93
C ARG A 83 0.99 4.34 20.33
N HIS A 84 0.76 5.22 19.34
CA HIS A 84 0.64 6.66 19.49
C HIS A 84 -0.62 7.21 18.80
N PRO A 85 -1.84 6.93 19.30
CA PRO A 85 -3.10 7.36 18.65
C PRO A 85 -3.23 8.88 18.46
N ARG A 86 -2.53 9.67 19.29
CA ARG A 86 -2.51 11.13 19.15
C ARG A 86 -1.82 11.64 17.89
N SER A 87 -1.00 10.82 17.24
CA SER A 87 -0.34 11.15 15.95
C SER A 87 -1.24 11.00 14.72
N MET A 88 -2.52 10.64 14.91
CA MET A 88 -3.46 10.34 13.83
C MET A 88 -3.56 11.46 12.78
N SER A 89 -3.74 12.71 13.21
CA SER A 89 -3.87 13.83 12.26
C SER A 89 -2.58 14.09 11.48
N HIS A 90 -1.43 13.92 12.14
CA HIS A 90 -0.13 14.04 11.46
C HIS A 90 0.01 12.95 10.39
N HIS A 91 -0.22 11.69 10.74
CA HIS A 91 -0.08 10.58 9.78
C HIS A 91 -1.11 10.59 8.66
N ALA A 92 -2.33 11.05 8.92
CA ALA A 92 -3.33 11.22 7.86
C ALA A 92 -2.91 12.29 6.85
N ARG A 93 -2.30 13.39 7.30
CA ARG A 93 -1.72 14.41 6.43
C ARG A 93 -0.52 13.86 5.66
N THR A 94 0.43 13.21 6.35
CA THR A 94 1.59 12.58 5.70
C THR A 94 1.17 11.59 4.61
N LEU A 95 0.13 10.78 4.87
CA LEU A 95 -0.39 9.85 3.86
C LEU A 95 -0.95 10.58 2.64
N ALA A 96 -1.62 11.73 2.81
CA ALA A 96 -2.09 12.56 1.71
C ALA A 96 -0.92 13.19 0.92
N GLU A 97 0.07 13.74 1.62
CA GLU A 97 1.30 14.29 1.01
C GLU A 97 2.05 13.23 0.19
N LEU A 98 2.07 11.98 0.64
CA LEU A 98 2.67 10.87 -0.10
C LEU A 98 1.90 10.56 -1.38
N HIS A 99 0.57 10.65 -1.38
CA HIS A 99 -0.22 10.56 -2.61
C HIS A 99 0.15 11.67 -3.60
N ASP A 100 0.29 12.92 -3.13
CA ASP A 100 0.68 14.04 -3.99
C ASP A 100 2.05 13.79 -4.63
N ILE A 101 3.03 13.30 -3.85
CA ILE A 101 4.38 12.96 -4.34
C ILE A 101 4.33 11.86 -5.41
N VAL A 102 3.51 10.83 -5.21
CA VAL A 102 3.37 9.72 -6.16
C VAL A 102 2.66 10.17 -7.43
N HIS A 103 1.57 10.94 -7.30
CA HIS A 103 0.70 11.27 -8.42
C HIS A 103 1.27 12.32 -9.40
N ILE A 104 2.31 13.08 -9.01
CA ILE A 104 3.05 13.93 -9.96
C ILE A 104 4.00 13.13 -10.86
N VAL A 105 4.27 11.86 -10.53
CA VAL A 105 5.12 10.99 -11.32
C VAL A 105 4.31 10.43 -12.50
N PRO A 106 4.77 10.62 -13.74
CA PRO A 106 4.14 9.95 -14.87
C PRO A 106 4.35 8.43 -14.75
N ALA A 107 3.30 7.67 -14.99
CA ALA A 107 3.41 6.23 -14.98
C ALA A 107 4.33 5.76 -16.11
N PRO A 108 5.21 4.76 -15.88
CA PRO A 108 6.02 4.18 -16.95
C PRO A 108 5.14 3.54 -18.02
N ASP A 109 5.66 3.50 -19.25
CA ASP A 109 4.98 2.88 -20.38
C ASP A 109 4.64 1.41 -20.09
N GLY A 110 3.50 0.96 -20.60
CA GLY A 110 3.06 -0.42 -20.48
C GLY A 110 2.29 -0.76 -19.20
N LEU A 111 2.14 0.17 -18.24
CA LEU A 111 1.24 -0.05 -17.09
C LEU A 111 -0.21 -0.13 -17.53
N GLN A 112 -0.96 -1.04 -16.90
CA GLN A 112 -2.40 -1.15 -17.09
C GLN A 112 -3.12 0.12 -16.63
N ARG A 113 -4.27 0.45 -17.29
CA ARG A 113 -5.11 1.62 -16.99
C ARG A 113 -6.54 1.19 -16.62
N PRO A 114 -6.72 0.49 -15.49
CA PRO A 114 -8.00 -0.13 -15.15
C PRO A 114 -9.09 0.86 -14.74
N PHE A 115 -8.75 2.12 -14.48
CA PHE A 115 -9.67 3.16 -14.03
C PHE A 115 -9.93 4.24 -15.10
N GLY A 116 -9.57 3.97 -16.36
CA GLY A 116 -9.75 4.90 -17.46
C GLY A 116 -8.53 5.81 -17.70
N PRO A 117 -8.73 6.92 -18.42
CA PRO A 117 -7.63 7.81 -18.82
C PRO A 117 -7.00 8.51 -17.61
N GLY A 118 -5.69 8.65 -17.65
CA GLY A 118 -4.86 9.28 -16.63
C GLY A 118 -3.44 8.74 -16.73
N ASP A 119 -2.46 9.60 -16.50
CA ASP A 119 -1.04 9.28 -16.67
C ASP A 119 -0.27 9.24 -15.35
N ALA A 120 -0.95 9.42 -14.21
CA ALA A 120 -0.31 9.33 -12.92
C ALA A 120 0.09 7.87 -12.58
N LEU A 121 1.22 7.71 -11.95
CA LEU A 121 1.57 6.45 -11.27
C LEU A 121 0.65 6.28 -10.06
N LEU A 122 -0.03 5.14 -9.96
CA LEU A 122 -0.91 4.79 -8.86
C LEU A 122 -0.32 3.60 -8.09
N HIS A 123 -0.33 3.67 -6.77
CA HIS A 123 0.16 2.58 -5.91
C HIS A 123 -0.87 1.45 -5.75
N LEU A 124 -2.14 1.81 -5.60
CA LEU A 124 -3.31 0.95 -5.34
C LEU A 124 -3.28 0.10 -4.07
N ASP A 125 -2.29 0.30 -3.22
CA ASP A 125 -2.25 -0.34 -1.89
C ASP A 125 -1.59 0.61 -0.87
N LEU A 126 -1.70 1.93 -1.09
CA LEU A 126 -1.11 2.94 -0.22
C LEU A 126 -1.95 3.12 1.04
N HIS A 127 -1.61 2.38 2.08
CA HIS A 127 -2.23 2.44 3.39
C HIS A 127 -1.16 2.49 4.50
N PRO A 128 -1.50 2.81 5.75
CA PRO A 128 -0.52 3.04 6.81
C PRO A 128 0.46 1.89 7.09
N ASP A 129 0.14 0.65 6.70
CA ASP A 129 1.06 -0.48 6.89
C ASP A 129 2.10 -0.59 5.76
N ASN A 130 1.86 0.06 4.62
CA ASN A 130 2.80 0.15 3.51
C ASN A 130 3.65 1.44 3.52
N VAL A 131 3.69 2.13 4.67
CA VAL A 131 4.56 3.28 4.92
C VAL A 131 5.46 2.99 6.10
N ILE A 132 6.77 2.91 5.89
CA ILE A 132 7.76 2.76 6.98
C ILE A 132 8.20 4.16 7.41
N LEU A 133 8.15 4.44 8.71
CA LEU A 133 8.59 5.71 9.29
C LEU A 133 10.07 5.60 9.64
N SER A 134 10.94 5.89 8.68
CA SER A 134 12.38 5.92 8.89
C SER A 134 12.84 7.22 9.54
N ARG A 135 14.11 7.27 9.96
CA ARG A 135 14.72 8.49 10.51
C ARG A 135 14.84 9.61 9.48
N SER A 136 14.92 9.27 8.18
CA SER A 136 15.02 10.23 7.07
C SER A 136 13.66 10.65 6.51
N GLY A 137 12.57 10.08 7.02
CA GLY A 137 11.21 10.33 6.57
C GLY A 137 10.44 9.07 6.22
N PRO A 138 9.20 9.20 5.76
CA PRO A 138 8.36 8.07 5.37
C PRO A 138 8.88 7.45 4.06
N VAL A 139 8.84 6.11 3.98
CA VAL A 139 9.25 5.32 2.81
C VAL A 139 8.11 4.39 2.41
N LEU A 140 7.74 4.40 1.12
CA LEU A 140 6.67 3.60 0.55
C LEU A 140 7.18 2.24 0.11
N ILE A 141 6.46 1.18 0.48
CA ILE A 141 6.79 -0.21 0.13
C ILE A 141 5.59 -0.92 -0.52
N ASP A 142 5.85 -2.09 -1.13
CA ASP A 142 4.85 -3.00 -1.70
C ASP A 142 4.13 -2.48 -2.95
N TRP A 143 4.89 -2.30 -4.03
CA TRP A 143 4.46 -1.71 -5.30
C TRP A 143 3.94 -2.72 -6.35
N GLN A 144 3.74 -3.98 -5.96
CA GLN A 144 3.29 -5.04 -6.88
C GLN A 144 1.92 -4.76 -7.55
N GLY A 145 1.11 -3.88 -6.97
CA GLY A 145 -0.22 -3.52 -7.48
C GLY A 145 -0.25 -2.26 -8.34
N ALA A 146 0.90 -1.65 -8.64
CA ALA A 146 0.97 -0.37 -9.32
C ALA A 146 0.33 -0.39 -10.73
N VAL A 147 -0.34 0.71 -11.09
CA VAL A 147 -0.98 0.89 -12.40
C VAL A 147 -0.88 2.35 -12.82
N ALA A 148 -1.31 2.67 -14.04
CA ALA A 148 -1.51 4.04 -14.50
C ALA A 148 -2.99 4.43 -14.40
N GLY A 149 -3.28 5.70 -14.15
CA GLY A 149 -4.68 6.16 -14.14
C GLY A 149 -4.88 7.54 -13.53
N PRO A 150 -6.14 7.89 -13.24
CA PRO A 150 -6.46 9.13 -12.54
C PRO A 150 -6.06 9.06 -11.07
N ALA A 151 -5.36 10.06 -10.56
CA ALA A 151 -4.90 10.16 -9.17
C ALA A 151 -6.03 9.91 -8.14
N ALA A 152 -7.24 10.37 -8.45
CA ALA A 152 -8.41 10.19 -7.61
C ALA A 152 -8.79 8.72 -7.36
N ALA A 153 -8.47 7.81 -8.29
CA ALA A 153 -8.74 6.38 -8.12
C ALA A 153 -7.83 5.77 -7.03
N ASP A 154 -6.56 6.19 -6.93
CA ASP A 154 -5.65 5.74 -5.88
C ASP A 154 -6.09 6.25 -4.51
N VAL A 155 -6.45 7.53 -4.42
CA VAL A 155 -7.02 8.12 -3.19
C VAL A 155 -8.30 7.39 -2.76
N ALA A 156 -9.19 7.08 -3.72
CA ALA A 156 -10.41 6.32 -3.46
C ALA A 156 -10.11 4.91 -2.96
N HIS A 157 -9.06 4.26 -3.53
CA HIS A 157 -8.63 2.92 -3.10
C HIS A 157 -8.09 2.93 -1.67
N THR A 158 -7.21 3.88 -1.35
CA THR A 158 -6.70 4.08 0.01
C THR A 158 -7.84 4.31 1.02
N TRP A 159 -8.77 5.19 0.69
CA TRP A 159 -9.95 5.42 1.51
C TRP A 159 -10.80 4.15 1.69
N LEU A 160 -11.03 3.38 0.61
CA LEU A 160 -11.73 2.11 0.67
C LEU A 160 -11.03 1.14 1.62
N LEU A 161 -9.71 0.95 1.48
CA LEU A 161 -8.91 0.06 2.34
C LEU A 161 -9.01 0.46 3.81
N ILE A 162 -8.78 1.72 4.15
CA ILE A 162 -8.86 2.20 5.54
C ILE A 162 -10.24 1.93 6.13
N ARG A 163 -11.32 2.11 5.36
CA ARG A 163 -12.70 1.98 5.85
C ARG A 163 -13.19 0.55 5.95
N THR A 164 -12.62 -0.37 5.17
CA THR A 164 -13.17 -1.72 5.01
C THR A 164 -12.28 -2.82 5.55
N SER A 165 -10.99 -2.57 5.79
CA SER A 165 -10.07 -3.55 6.37
C SER A 165 -10.57 -4.08 7.70
N VAL A 166 -10.40 -5.39 7.90
CA VAL A 166 -10.81 -6.07 9.14
C VAL A 166 -9.80 -5.80 10.23
N VAL A 167 -10.25 -5.18 11.32
CA VAL A 167 -9.42 -5.04 12.52
C VAL A 167 -9.37 -6.40 13.23
N PRO A 168 -8.20 -7.00 13.44
CA PRO A 168 -8.08 -8.25 14.17
C PRO A 168 -8.35 -8.05 15.66
N GLY A 169 -8.68 -9.14 16.37
CA GLY A 169 -8.78 -9.15 17.83
C GLY A 169 -10.21 -9.27 18.38
N PRO A 170 -10.36 -9.22 19.72
CA PRO A 170 -11.64 -9.30 20.42
C PRO A 170 -12.63 -8.18 20.04
N ILE A 171 -13.91 -8.38 20.33
CA ILE A 171 -15.01 -7.47 19.93
C ILE A 171 -14.73 -6.01 20.33
N LEU A 172 -14.25 -5.77 21.55
CA LEU A 172 -13.96 -4.41 22.05
C LEU A 172 -12.82 -3.75 21.25
N GLN A 173 -11.72 -4.49 20.99
CA GLN A 173 -10.61 -3.98 20.16
C GLN A 173 -11.05 -3.69 18.74
N ARG A 174 -11.88 -4.55 18.15
CA ARG A 174 -12.47 -4.33 16.83
C ARG A 174 -13.36 -3.10 16.79
N ALA A 175 -14.17 -2.85 17.82
CA ALA A 175 -15.01 -1.66 17.91
C ALA A 175 -14.16 -0.39 17.99
N VAL A 176 -13.19 -0.34 18.90
CA VAL A 176 -12.25 0.81 19.03
C VAL A 176 -11.47 1.03 17.74
N GLY A 177 -10.92 -0.01 17.15
CA GLY A 177 -10.19 0.09 15.89
C GLY A 177 -11.07 0.58 14.73
N SER A 178 -12.34 0.16 14.68
CA SER A 178 -13.28 0.64 13.65
C SER A 178 -13.63 2.12 13.82
N VAL A 179 -13.68 2.64 15.05
CA VAL A 179 -13.81 4.09 15.30
C VAL A 179 -12.56 4.82 14.84
N GLY A 180 -11.37 4.30 15.19
CA GLY A 180 -10.09 4.84 14.74
C GLY A 180 -9.98 4.89 13.22
N GLN A 181 -10.35 3.83 12.51
CA GLN A 181 -10.38 3.78 11.04
C GLN A 181 -11.30 4.87 10.45
N ARG A 182 -12.48 5.07 11.02
CA ARG A 182 -13.42 6.12 10.55
C ARG A 182 -12.83 7.52 10.73
N LEU A 183 -12.23 7.77 11.90
CA LEU A 183 -11.62 9.06 12.21
C LEU A 183 -10.41 9.31 11.32
N PHE A 184 -9.52 8.32 11.16
CA PHE A 184 -8.36 8.41 10.26
C PHE A 184 -8.79 8.69 8.82
N ALA A 185 -9.78 7.92 8.29
CA ALA A 185 -10.30 8.12 6.94
C ALA A 185 -10.89 9.52 6.75
N ARG A 186 -11.65 10.03 7.75
CA ARG A 186 -12.18 11.40 7.71
C ARG A 186 -11.08 12.44 7.69
N THR A 187 -10.05 12.26 8.52
CA THR A 187 -8.91 13.19 8.58
C THR A 187 -8.10 13.14 7.28
N PHE A 188 -7.85 11.96 6.74
CA PHE A 188 -7.20 11.78 5.44
C PHE A 188 -7.95 12.51 4.31
N LEU A 189 -9.27 12.30 4.21
CA LEU A 189 -10.12 12.96 3.21
C LEU A 189 -10.15 14.49 3.34
N ALA A 190 -9.83 15.05 4.50
CA ALA A 190 -9.73 16.50 4.67
C ALA A 190 -8.44 17.10 4.05
N HIS A 191 -7.49 16.25 3.62
CA HIS A 191 -6.21 16.66 3.03
C HIS A 191 -6.05 16.28 1.57
N VAL A 192 -7.08 15.71 0.92
CA VAL A 192 -7.09 15.30 -0.48
C VAL A 192 -8.36 15.83 -1.17
N ASP A 193 -8.44 15.71 -2.50
CA ASP A 193 -9.69 15.98 -3.21
C ASP A 193 -10.71 14.86 -2.95
N ALA A 194 -11.45 15.03 -1.87
CA ALA A 194 -12.46 14.07 -1.43
C ALA A 194 -13.64 13.92 -2.42
N ALA A 195 -13.93 14.97 -3.21
CA ALA A 195 -15.01 14.93 -4.20
C ALA A 195 -14.60 14.07 -5.40
N ALA A 196 -13.39 14.28 -5.92
CA ALA A 196 -12.83 13.46 -6.98
C ALA A 196 -12.69 11.99 -6.54
N ALA A 197 -12.16 11.73 -5.33
CA ALA A 197 -12.08 10.39 -4.80
C ALA A 197 -13.45 9.71 -4.63
N ALA A 198 -14.48 10.47 -4.24
CA ALA A 198 -15.84 9.95 -4.11
C ALA A 198 -16.44 9.55 -5.46
N SER A 199 -16.11 10.24 -6.55
CA SER A 199 -16.56 9.88 -7.91
C SER A 199 -15.94 8.58 -8.42
N GLU A 200 -14.70 8.28 -8.03
CA GLU A 200 -13.99 7.05 -8.42
C GLU A 200 -14.35 5.83 -7.54
N LEU A 201 -14.90 6.07 -6.37
CA LEU A 201 -15.17 5.01 -5.39
C LEU A 201 -16.01 3.84 -5.92
N PRO A 202 -17.06 4.03 -6.75
CA PRO A 202 -17.85 2.90 -7.29
C PRO A 202 -17.02 1.97 -8.17
N VAL A 203 -16.19 2.53 -9.06
CA VAL A 203 -15.34 1.76 -9.99
C VAL A 203 -14.24 1.03 -9.23
N VAL A 204 -13.59 1.72 -8.30
CA VAL A 204 -12.54 1.15 -7.41
C VAL A 204 -13.12 0.02 -6.56
N ALA A 205 -14.28 0.23 -5.96
CA ALA A 205 -14.94 -0.79 -5.13
C ALA A 205 -15.40 -2.01 -5.96
N ALA A 206 -15.92 -1.79 -7.18
CA ALA A 206 -16.30 -2.88 -8.08
C ALA A 206 -15.08 -3.75 -8.43
N ARG A 207 -13.94 -3.13 -8.74
CA ARG A 207 -12.69 -3.86 -9.00
C ARG A 207 -12.21 -4.62 -7.75
N ARG A 208 -12.23 -3.98 -6.57
CA ARG A 208 -11.83 -4.65 -5.32
C ARG A 208 -12.71 -5.84 -4.98
N LEU A 209 -14.00 -5.79 -5.29
CA LEU A 209 -14.93 -6.91 -5.09
C LEU A 209 -14.68 -8.09 -6.03
N GLN A 210 -13.91 -7.92 -7.11
CA GLN A 210 -13.50 -8.99 -8.03
C GLN A 210 -12.21 -9.69 -7.56
N ASP A 211 -11.52 -9.16 -6.56
CA ASP A 211 -10.32 -9.76 -6.01
C ASP A 211 -10.66 -11.07 -5.28
N SER A 212 -10.18 -12.20 -5.84
CA SER A 212 -10.42 -13.53 -5.29
C SER A 212 -9.87 -13.75 -3.88
N THR A 213 -8.99 -12.86 -3.43
CA THR A 213 -8.35 -12.91 -2.11
C THR A 213 -9.08 -12.06 -1.06
N LEU A 214 -10.14 -11.34 -1.47
CA LEU A 214 -10.91 -10.48 -0.60
C LEU A 214 -11.68 -11.31 0.44
N LEU A 215 -11.56 -10.93 1.71
CA LEU A 215 -12.32 -11.55 2.78
C LEU A 215 -13.81 -11.17 2.67
N GLU A 216 -14.72 -12.11 2.91
CA GLU A 216 -16.16 -11.84 2.85
C GLU A 216 -16.60 -10.73 3.82
N ALA A 217 -15.92 -10.61 4.97
CA ALA A 217 -16.15 -9.52 5.91
C ALA A 217 -15.79 -8.15 5.31
N GLU A 218 -14.72 -8.06 4.51
CA GLU A 218 -14.34 -6.84 3.79
C GLU A 218 -15.32 -6.55 2.66
N ALA A 219 -15.67 -7.56 1.86
CA ALA A 219 -16.68 -7.44 0.80
C ALA A 219 -18.00 -6.89 1.33
N THR A 220 -18.47 -7.41 2.47
CA THR A 220 -19.68 -6.91 3.14
C THR A 220 -19.56 -5.44 3.54
N ARG A 221 -18.39 -5.01 4.05
CA ARG A 221 -18.15 -3.61 4.42
C ARG A 221 -18.10 -2.69 3.20
N ILE A 222 -17.50 -3.15 2.10
CA ILE A 222 -17.48 -2.43 0.81
C ILE A 222 -18.92 -2.21 0.32
N ARG A 223 -19.75 -3.25 0.26
CA ARG A 223 -21.14 -3.14 -0.16
C ARG A 223 -21.96 -2.18 0.73
N ARG A 224 -21.72 -2.19 2.05
CA ARG A 224 -22.36 -1.24 2.99
C ARG A 224 -21.90 0.19 2.77
N LEU A 225 -20.60 0.39 2.50
CA LEU A 225 -20.05 1.72 2.23
C LEU A 225 -20.68 2.35 0.98
N LEU A 226 -20.85 1.57 -0.09
CA LEU A 226 -21.51 2.02 -1.32
C LEU A 226 -22.98 2.36 -1.08
N LYS A 227 -23.75 1.52 -0.36
CA LYS A 227 -25.19 1.76 -0.05
C LYS A 227 -25.42 3.01 0.80
N ALA A 228 -24.47 3.41 1.63
CA ALA A 228 -24.62 4.59 2.49
C ALA A 228 -24.39 5.91 1.74
N ARG A 229 -24.05 5.87 0.45
CA ARG A 229 -23.70 7.02 -0.38
C ARG A 229 -24.60 7.20 -1.62
N GLY A 230 -25.35 6.18 -2.00
CA GLY A 230 -26.43 6.25 -2.99
C GLY A 230 -27.74 6.54 -2.30
#